data_bada4aa421946e4bd3fb5e3f9911dbca
#
_entry.id   bada4aa421946e4bd3fb5e3f9911dbca
#
_cell.length_a   1.000
_cell.length_b   1.000
_cell.length_c   1.000
_cell.angle_alpha   90.00
_cell.angle_beta   90.00
_cell.angle_gamma   90.00
#
_symmetry.space_group_name_H-M   'P 1'
#
loop_
_entity.id
_entity.type
_entity.pdbx_description
1 polymer ?
#
loop_
_entity_poly.entity_id
_entity_poly.type
_entity_poly.pdbx_seq_one_letter_code
_entity_poly.pdbx_strand_id
1 'polypeptide(L)'
;MEWFENVKRYIHLEAEQFAYSLLTRSQRVSHENLRLRDATYVRGMERWFSSKSEMTQGESDQPPPPPMFTPFTLRGMTLQNRIVVSPMDMYSALDGTPNDFHLVHLGARALGGAALVMTEMV
;
A
#
# COMPACT_ATOMS: atom_id res chain seq x y z
N MET A 1 14.99 26.53 3.03
CA MET A 1 13.94 26.20 4.02
C MET A 1 12.53 26.34 3.46
N GLU A 2 12.31 27.22 2.50
CA GLU A 2 11.01 27.47 1.86
C GLU A 2 10.38 26.22 1.20
N TRP A 3 11.19 25.37 0.56
CA TRP A 3 10.72 24.10 -0.01
C TRP A 3 10.11 23.17 1.05
N PHE A 4 10.75 23.04 2.22
CA PHE A 4 10.27 22.15 3.28
C PHE A 4 8.92 22.63 3.84
N GLU A 5 8.75 23.92 4.05
CA GLU A 5 7.48 24.49 4.50
C GLU A 5 6.35 24.32 3.47
N ASN A 6 6.69 24.40 2.18
CA ASN A 6 5.73 24.16 1.12
C ASN A 6 5.32 22.68 1.00
N VAL A 7 6.23 21.76 1.26
CA VAL A 7 5.98 20.31 1.18
C VAL A 7 5.33 19.78 2.46
N LYS A 8 5.64 20.35 3.61
CA LYS A 8 5.14 19.95 4.93
C LYS A 8 3.61 19.82 4.99
N ARG A 9 2.88 20.72 4.34
CA ARG A 9 1.41 20.67 4.28
C ARG A 9 0.83 19.45 3.51
N TYR A 10 1.65 18.78 2.71
CA TYR A 10 1.27 17.57 1.96
C TYR A 10 1.76 16.28 2.61
N ILE A 11 2.65 16.37 3.58
CA ILE A 11 3.18 15.23 4.31
C ILE A 11 2.36 15.07 5.59
N HIS A 12 1.26 14.34 5.49
CA HIS A 12 0.40 14.01 6.64
C HIS A 12 0.68 12.58 7.14
N LEU A 13 1.96 12.20 7.20
CA LEU A 13 2.35 10.91 7.76
C LEU A 13 2.64 11.05 9.26
N GLU A 14 2.07 10.15 10.05
CA GLU A 14 2.47 10.00 11.44
C GLU A 14 3.93 9.53 11.54
N ALA A 15 4.61 9.86 12.63
CA ALA A 15 6.04 9.58 12.78
C ALA A 15 6.36 8.09 12.63
N GLU A 16 5.52 7.23 13.17
CA GLU A 16 5.64 5.78 13.09
C GLU A 16 5.52 5.29 11.65
N GLN A 17 4.53 5.76 10.92
CA GLN A 17 4.33 5.41 9.51
C GLN A 17 5.49 5.90 8.66
N PHE A 18 5.98 7.11 8.90
CA PHE A 18 7.11 7.67 8.18
C PHE A 18 8.39 6.87 8.43
N ALA A 19 8.71 6.58 9.70
CA ALA A 19 9.87 5.79 10.08
C ALA A 19 9.83 4.39 9.48
N TYR A 20 8.69 3.70 9.58
CA TYR A 20 8.52 2.37 9.00
C TYR A 20 8.67 2.39 7.47
N SER A 21 8.08 3.36 6.79
CA SER A 21 8.19 3.51 5.33
C SER A 21 9.62 3.75 4.87
N LEU A 22 10.40 4.54 5.62
CA LEU A 22 11.82 4.74 5.33
C LEU A 22 12.64 3.46 5.52
N LEU A 23 12.41 2.74 6.63
CA LEU A 23 13.11 1.48 6.93
C LEU A 23 12.86 0.40 5.89
N THR A 24 11.62 0.28 5.40
CA THR A 24 11.21 -0.79 4.49
C THR A 24 11.28 -0.41 3.02
N ARG A 25 11.71 0.81 2.69
CA ARG A 25 11.81 1.30 1.31
C ARG A 25 12.85 0.57 0.47
N SER A 26 13.89 0.04 1.09
CA SER A 26 14.97 -0.66 0.40
C SER A 26 14.64 -2.14 0.23
N GLN A 27 15.05 -2.73 -0.89
CA GLN A 27 14.95 -4.18 -1.11
C GLN A 27 15.72 -5.00 -0.07
N ARG A 28 16.71 -4.38 0.60
CA ARG A 28 17.53 -5.02 1.63
C ARG A 28 16.86 -5.08 3.00
N VAL A 29 15.88 -4.21 3.23
CA VAL A 29 15.16 -4.13 4.50
C VAL A 29 13.66 -4.23 4.20
N SER A 30 13.20 -5.43 3.88
CA SER A 30 11.78 -5.75 3.75
C SER A 30 11.17 -5.96 5.14
N HIS A 31 9.83 -6.00 5.19
CA HIS A 31 9.10 -6.34 6.41
C HIS A 31 9.58 -7.66 7.03
N GLU A 32 9.79 -8.68 6.20
CA GLU A 32 10.26 -9.99 6.63
C GLU A 32 11.70 -9.94 7.18
N ASN A 33 12.61 -9.26 6.49
CA ASN A 33 13.97 -9.06 6.98
C ASN A 33 14.01 -8.30 8.31
N LEU A 34 13.14 -7.32 8.47
CA LEU A 34 13.06 -6.55 9.71
C LEU A 34 12.51 -7.42 10.84
N ARG A 35 11.53 -8.30 10.57
CA ARG A 35 11.01 -9.28 11.53
C ARG A 35 12.09 -10.22 12.05
N LEU A 36 13.01 -10.66 11.19
CA LEU A 36 14.14 -11.51 11.59
C LEU A 36 15.15 -10.76 12.48
N ARG A 37 15.26 -9.44 12.33
CA ARG A 37 16.19 -8.60 13.11
C ARG A 37 15.59 -8.11 14.41
N ASP A 38 14.35 -7.65 14.36
CA ASP A 38 13.60 -7.12 15.51
C ASP A 38 12.12 -7.45 15.40
N ALA A 39 11.77 -8.66 15.84
CA ALA A 39 10.40 -9.13 15.85
C ALA A 39 9.48 -8.31 16.77
N THR A 40 10.04 -7.68 17.81
CA THR A 40 9.26 -6.87 18.76
C THR A 40 8.83 -5.55 18.12
N TYR A 41 9.76 -4.88 17.45
CA TYR A 41 9.45 -3.68 16.68
C TYR A 41 8.40 -3.97 15.60
N VAL A 42 8.60 -5.03 14.81
CA VAL A 42 7.66 -5.37 13.72
C VAL A 42 6.25 -5.65 14.26
N ARG A 43 6.11 -6.43 15.33
CA ARG A 43 4.81 -6.65 15.99
C ARG A 43 4.18 -5.36 16.51
N GLY A 44 5.00 -4.44 17.00
CA GLY A 44 4.54 -3.09 17.38
C GLY A 44 3.94 -2.34 16.19
N MET A 45 4.62 -2.35 15.06
CA MET A 45 4.15 -1.69 13.83
C MET A 45 2.90 -2.36 13.24
N GLU A 46 2.83 -3.69 13.22
CA GLU A 46 1.64 -4.43 12.78
C GLU A 46 0.40 -4.03 13.60
N ARG A 47 0.52 -3.97 14.93
CA ARG A 47 -0.57 -3.52 15.83
C ARG A 47 -0.94 -2.06 15.58
N TRP A 48 0.07 -1.19 15.43
CA TRP A 48 -0.15 0.22 15.18
C TRP A 48 -0.93 0.44 13.87
N PHE A 49 -0.51 -0.17 12.76
CA PHE A 49 -1.22 -0.08 11.49
C PHE A 49 -2.64 -0.64 11.56
N SER A 50 -2.83 -1.75 12.25
CA SER A 50 -4.16 -2.34 12.46
C SER A 50 -5.07 -1.43 13.27
N SER A 51 -4.58 -0.81 14.34
CA SER A 51 -5.36 0.12 15.17
C SER A 51 -5.77 1.39 14.43
N LYS A 52 -4.93 1.87 13.51
CA LYS A 52 -5.21 3.06 12.70
C LYS A 52 -6.15 2.80 11.53
N SER A 53 -6.27 1.57 11.09
CA SER A 53 -7.08 1.21 9.92
C SER A 53 -8.55 0.90 10.25
N GLU A 54 -8.99 1.15 11.50
CA GLU A 54 -10.36 0.84 11.95
C GLU A 54 -10.75 -0.64 11.68
N MET A 55 -9.75 -1.49 11.50
CA MET A 55 -10.03 -2.92 11.52
C MET A 55 -10.66 -3.22 12.87
N THR A 56 -11.93 -3.53 12.85
CA THR A 56 -12.60 -4.06 14.02
C THR A 56 -11.73 -5.21 14.50
N GLN A 57 -11.08 -5.02 15.65
CA GLN A 57 -10.48 -6.11 16.39
C GLN A 57 -11.68 -6.94 16.89
N GLY A 58 -12.23 -7.73 15.97
CA GLY A 58 -12.94 -8.91 16.43
C GLY A 58 -11.97 -9.63 17.34
N GLU A 59 -12.43 -10.21 18.41
CA GLU A 59 -11.67 -11.03 19.35
C GLU A 59 -11.06 -12.27 18.64
N SER A 60 -10.39 -12.06 17.52
CA SER A 60 -9.65 -13.11 16.85
C SER A 60 -8.30 -13.20 17.52
N ASP A 61 -7.99 -14.33 18.04
CA ASP A 61 -6.70 -14.72 18.65
C ASP A 61 -5.55 -14.71 17.59
N GLN A 62 -5.84 -14.19 16.40
CA GLN A 62 -4.90 -14.12 15.28
C GLN A 62 -4.03 -12.86 15.38
N PRO A 63 -2.73 -12.99 15.08
CA PRO A 63 -1.85 -11.83 15.03
C PRO A 63 -2.31 -10.84 13.94
N PRO A 64 -2.11 -9.52 14.14
CA PRO A 64 -2.44 -8.53 13.14
C PRO A 64 -1.67 -8.78 11.84
N PRO A 65 -2.28 -8.47 10.69
CA PRO A 65 -1.63 -8.68 9.39
C PRO A 65 -0.45 -7.71 9.19
N PRO A 66 0.48 -8.04 8.30
CA PRO A 66 1.49 -7.08 7.85
C PRO A 66 0.87 -5.76 7.37
N PRO A 67 1.55 -4.62 7.55
CA PRO A 67 1.01 -3.29 7.23
C PRO A 67 0.42 -3.15 5.82
N MET A 68 0.99 -3.80 4.81
CA MET A 68 0.49 -3.75 3.43
C MET A 68 -0.92 -4.33 3.26
N PHE A 69 -1.36 -5.18 4.16
CA PHE A 69 -2.69 -5.80 4.13
C PHE A 69 -3.70 -5.10 5.04
N THR A 70 -3.32 -3.97 5.65
CA THR A 70 -4.26 -3.16 6.43
C THR A 70 -5.02 -2.18 5.53
N PRO A 71 -6.31 -1.90 5.80
CA PRO A 71 -7.07 -0.88 5.08
C PRO A 71 -6.39 0.49 5.10
N PHE A 72 -6.70 1.29 4.09
CA PHE A 72 -6.21 2.65 3.98
C PHE A 72 -7.31 3.56 3.43
N THR A 73 -7.61 4.62 4.16
CA THR A 73 -8.60 5.62 3.72
C THR A 73 -7.88 6.84 3.17
N LEU A 74 -8.20 7.20 1.93
CA LEU A 74 -7.74 8.41 1.27
C LEU A 74 -8.94 9.27 0.92
N ARG A 75 -9.11 10.37 1.63
CA ARG A 75 -10.29 11.24 1.54
C ARG A 75 -11.57 10.42 1.81
N GLY A 76 -12.47 10.32 0.85
CA GLY A 76 -13.71 9.54 0.97
C GLY A 76 -13.64 8.10 0.43
N MET A 77 -12.45 7.61 0.03
CA MET A 77 -12.27 6.28 -0.52
C MET A 77 -11.50 5.39 0.45
N THR A 78 -12.08 4.26 0.82
CA THR A 78 -11.41 3.25 1.64
C THR A 78 -10.94 2.09 0.77
N LEU A 79 -9.65 1.86 0.74
CA LEU A 79 -9.00 0.72 0.11
C LEU A 79 -8.91 -0.42 1.13
N GLN A 80 -9.23 -1.63 0.71
CA GLN A 80 -9.20 -2.82 1.58
C GLN A 80 -7.79 -3.25 1.99
N ASN A 81 -6.77 -2.80 1.28
CA ASN A 81 -5.36 -2.98 1.60
C ASN A 81 -4.53 -1.85 0.95
N ARG A 82 -3.22 -1.84 1.14
CA ARG A 82 -2.31 -0.80 0.64
C ARG A 82 -1.56 -1.19 -0.64
N ILE A 83 -2.06 -2.18 -1.36
CA ILE A 83 -1.47 -2.65 -2.61
C ILE A 83 -2.10 -1.87 -3.76
N VAL A 84 -1.29 -1.09 -4.44
CA VAL A 84 -1.68 -0.31 -5.61
C VAL A 84 -0.84 -0.75 -6.80
N VAL A 85 -1.51 -1.13 -7.88
CA VAL A 85 -0.86 -1.36 -9.17
C VAL A 85 -0.80 -0.03 -9.92
N SER A 86 0.42 0.48 -10.10
CA SER A 86 0.65 1.72 -10.85
C SER A 86 0.35 1.54 -12.34
N PRO A 87 0.02 2.62 -13.07
CA PRO A 87 -0.15 2.55 -14.51
C PRO A 87 1.18 2.17 -15.18
N MET A 88 1.12 1.26 -16.13
CA MET A 88 2.27 0.80 -16.89
C MET A 88 1.85 0.63 -18.35
N ASP A 89 2.46 1.39 -19.25
CA ASP A 89 2.17 1.31 -20.69
C ASP A 89 2.64 -0.02 -21.25
N MET A 90 1.69 -0.80 -21.75
CA MET A 90 1.94 -2.12 -22.34
C MET A 90 1.97 -2.06 -23.86
N TYR A 91 1.67 -0.89 -24.45
CA TYR A 91 1.67 -0.64 -25.91
C TYR A 91 0.77 -1.62 -26.67
N SER A 92 -0.33 -2.04 -26.07
CA SER A 92 -1.24 -3.06 -26.62
C SER A 92 -2.58 -2.52 -27.10
N ALA A 93 -2.79 -1.20 -26.97
CA ALA A 93 -4.00 -0.53 -27.49
C ALA A 93 -4.03 -0.55 -29.01
N LEU A 94 -5.22 -0.64 -29.59
CA LEU A 94 -5.47 -0.52 -31.02
C LEU A 94 -6.19 0.79 -31.30
N ASP A 95 -5.55 1.68 -32.04
CA ASP A 95 -6.10 3.01 -32.37
C ASP A 95 -6.60 3.78 -31.12
N GLY A 96 -5.84 3.75 -30.04
CA GLY A 96 -6.20 4.40 -28.77
C GLY A 96 -7.35 3.72 -28.02
N THR A 97 -7.69 2.47 -28.36
CA THR A 97 -8.80 1.75 -27.75
C THR A 97 -8.30 0.53 -26.96
N PRO A 98 -8.70 0.37 -25.69
CA PRO A 98 -8.44 -0.85 -24.91
C PRO A 98 -9.09 -2.06 -25.59
N ASN A 99 -8.49 -3.23 -25.39
CA ASN A 99 -8.94 -4.50 -25.95
C ASN A 99 -8.91 -5.62 -24.90
N ASP A 100 -9.11 -6.86 -25.31
CA ASP A 100 -9.13 -8.04 -24.43
C ASP A 100 -7.84 -8.22 -23.63
N PHE A 101 -6.69 -7.78 -24.17
CA PHE A 101 -5.44 -7.80 -23.42
C PHE A 101 -5.56 -6.94 -22.14
N HIS A 102 -6.10 -5.73 -22.24
CA HIS A 102 -6.27 -4.84 -21.08
C HIS A 102 -7.25 -5.43 -20.07
N LEU A 103 -8.35 -6.01 -20.54
CA LEU A 103 -9.31 -6.68 -19.67
C LEU A 103 -8.66 -7.81 -18.86
N VAL A 104 -7.92 -8.69 -19.52
CA VAL A 104 -7.21 -9.81 -18.87
C VAL A 104 -6.11 -9.30 -17.96
N HIS A 105 -5.30 -8.35 -18.44
CA HIS A 105 -4.17 -7.81 -17.70
C HIS A 105 -4.60 -7.13 -16.41
N LEU A 106 -5.55 -6.18 -16.48
CA LEU A 106 -6.04 -5.44 -15.32
C LEU A 106 -6.88 -6.34 -14.40
N GLY A 107 -7.73 -7.20 -15.00
CA GLY A 107 -8.54 -8.15 -14.26
C GLY A 107 -7.71 -9.13 -13.44
N ALA A 108 -6.60 -9.63 -13.97
CA ALA A 108 -5.71 -10.52 -13.23
C ALA A 108 -5.09 -9.83 -12.00
N ARG A 109 -4.76 -8.53 -12.06
CA ARG A 109 -4.24 -7.77 -10.91
C ARG A 109 -5.33 -7.54 -9.86
N ALA A 110 -6.53 -7.22 -10.30
CA ALA A 110 -7.68 -7.05 -9.40
C ALA A 110 -8.02 -8.38 -8.70
N LEU A 111 -8.10 -9.48 -9.42
CA LEU A 111 -8.31 -10.83 -8.86
C LEU A 111 -7.15 -11.27 -7.95
N GLY A 112 -5.93 -10.79 -8.20
CA GLY A 112 -4.77 -10.99 -7.35
C GLY A 112 -4.82 -10.27 -6.00
N GLY A 113 -5.86 -9.46 -5.75
CA GLY A 113 -6.11 -8.82 -4.46
C GLY A 113 -5.56 -7.41 -4.32
N ALA A 114 -5.11 -6.76 -5.40
CA ALA A 114 -4.76 -5.34 -5.33
C ALA A 114 -6.01 -4.50 -5.01
N ALA A 115 -5.87 -3.56 -4.06
CA ALA A 115 -6.98 -2.70 -3.65
C ALA A 115 -7.26 -1.58 -4.65
N LEU A 116 -6.27 -1.21 -5.44
CA LEU A 116 -6.40 -0.22 -6.51
C LEU A 116 -5.56 -0.65 -7.71
N VAL A 117 -6.15 -0.66 -8.88
CA VAL A 117 -5.45 -0.88 -10.14
C VAL A 117 -5.65 0.36 -10.99
N MET A 118 -4.55 0.98 -11.43
CA MET A 118 -4.58 2.15 -12.32
C MET A 118 -4.35 1.70 -13.76
N THR A 119 -5.17 2.19 -14.66
CA THR A 119 -5.03 1.93 -16.10
C THR A 119 -3.86 2.73 -16.69
N GLU A 120 -3.24 2.17 -17.70
CA GLU A 120 -2.33 2.91 -18.56
C GLU A 120 -3.08 3.97 -19.40
N MET A 121 -2.31 4.83 -20.04
CA MET A 121 -2.81 5.70 -21.09
C MET A 121 -3.05 4.87 -22.37
N VAL A 122 -4.19 5.04 -22.98
CA VAL A 122 -4.59 4.41 -24.24
C VAL A 122 -5.04 5.47 -25.25
#